data_d23a11391c8cc425de035eb28c8c9042
#
_entry.id   d23a11391c8cc425de035eb28c8c9042
#
_cell.length_a   1.000
_cell.length_b   1.000
_cell.length_c   1.000
_cell.angle_alpha   90.00
_cell.angle_beta   90.00
_cell.angle_gamma   90.00
#
_symmetry.space_group_name_H-M   'P 1'
#
loop_
_entity.id
_entity.type
_entity.pdbx_description
1 polymer ?
#
loop_
_entity_poly.entity_id
_entity_poly.type
_entity_poly.pdbx_seq_one_letter_code
_entity_poly.pdbx_strand_id
1 'polypeptide(L)'
;EFDACVGRHADWDSVFADFCALRKPNTDAIAAMALDNYLEMRERVVHPKFQLQQALSLELERRFPERFIPRYSMVMFHHEIPYRTALERGTVQATLLAELTGSASTLQDVDFERAQREVRSRLAAFA
;
A
#
# COMPACT_ATOMS: atom_id res chain seq x y z
N GLU A 1 -5.63 6.52 -20.64
CA GLU A 1 -6.04 5.11 -20.78
C GLU A 1 -7.25 4.96 -21.73
N PHE A 2 -8.37 5.68 -21.51
CA PHE A 2 -9.56 5.56 -22.36
C PHE A 2 -9.25 5.89 -23.83
N ASP A 3 -8.58 7.00 -24.09
CA ASP A 3 -8.16 7.42 -25.42
C ASP A 3 -7.30 6.35 -26.13
N ALA A 4 -6.42 5.68 -25.38
CA ALA A 4 -5.63 4.58 -25.91
C ALA A 4 -6.50 3.35 -26.26
N CYS A 5 -7.58 3.09 -25.53
CA CYS A 5 -8.54 2.03 -25.88
C CYS A 5 -9.30 2.38 -27.15
N VAL A 6 -9.74 3.62 -27.31
CA VAL A 6 -10.38 4.11 -28.53
C VAL A 6 -9.46 3.94 -29.74
N GLY A 7 -8.18 4.23 -29.61
CA GLY A 7 -7.20 4.05 -30.71
C GLY A 7 -6.90 2.59 -31.08
N ARG A 8 -7.25 1.61 -30.24
CA ARG A 8 -6.98 0.17 -30.47
C ARG A 8 -8.16 -0.59 -31.07
N HIS A 9 -9.37 -0.10 -30.90
CA HIS A 9 -10.58 -0.83 -31.30
C HIS A 9 -11.47 0.00 -32.26
N ALA A 10 -12.12 -0.67 -33.17
CA ALA A 10 -13.01 -0.03 -34.16
C ALA A 10 -14.47 0.08 -33.66
N ASP A 11 -14.84 -0.71 -32.66
CA ASP A 11 -16.20 -0.74 -32.10
C ASP A 11 -16.20 -0.39 -30.61
N TRP A 12 -17.31 0.18 -30.16
CA TRP A 12 -17.46 0.67 -28.81
C TRP A 12 -17.53 -0.44 -27.73
N ASP A 13 -18.06 -1.60 -28.09
CA ASP A 13 -18.16 -2.72 -27.13
C ASP A 13 -16.75 -3.21 -26.75
N SER A 14 -15.86 -3.35 -27.75
CA SER A 14 -14.45 -3.69 -27.51
C SER A 14 -13.70 -2.58 -26.77
N VAL A 15 -13.94 -1.30 -27.08
CA VAL A 15 -13.36 -0.15 -26.35
C VAL A 15 -13.74 -0.21 -24.88
N PHE A 16 -15.01 -0.38 -24.56
CA PHE A 16 -15.47 -0.42 -23.16
C PHE A 16 -15.00 -1.67 -22.43
N ALA A 17 -15.00 -2.83 -23.07
CA ALA A 17 -14.50 -4.07 -22.49
C ALA A 17 -13.02 -3.94 -22.09
N ASP A 18 -12.20 -3.43 -23.00
CA ASP A 18 -10.76 -3.22 -22.76
C ASP A 18 -10.52 -2.17 -21.66
N PHE A 19 -11.21 -1.04 -21.70
CA PHE A 19 -11.13 -0.01 -20.68
C PHE A 19 -11.54 -0.53 -19.30
N CYS A 20 -12.64 -1.28 -19.21
CA CYS A 20 -13.08 -1.90 -17.96
C CYS A 20 -12.05 -2.90 -17.42
N ALA A 21 -11.47 -3.73 -18.29
CA ALA A 21 -10.43 -4.69 -17.88
C ALA A 21 -9.18 -3.99 -17.32
N LEU A 22 -8.79 -2.84 -17.89
CA LEU A 22 -7.65 -2.05 -17.43
C LEU A 22 -7.94 -1.31 -16.11
N ARG A 23 -9.14 -0.73 -15.99
CA ARG A 23 -9.49 0.15 -14.85
C ARG A 23 -9.99 -0.60 -13.62
N LYS A 24 -10.77 -1.67 -13.83
CA LYS A 24 -11.44 -2.39 -12.74
C LYS A 24 -10.49 -2.80 -11.60
N PRO A 25 -9.30 -3.36 -11.83
CA PRO A 25 -8.41 -3.72 -10.75
C PRO A 25 -7.97 -2.54 -9.86
N ASN A 26 -7.81 -1.36 -10.47
CA ASN A 26 -7.43 -0.15 -9.73
C ASN A 26 -8.62 0.48 -8.99
N THR A 27 -9.82 0.48 -9.61
CA THR A 27 -11.03 1.00 -8.95
C THR A 27 -11.47 0.12 -7.78
N ASP A 28 -11.38 -1.20 -7.93
CA ASP A 28 -11.66 -2.14 -6.83
C ASP A 28 -10.65 -1.96 -5.68
N ALA A 29 -9.37 -1.77 -6.01
CA ALA A 29 -8.32 -1.55 -5.02
C ALA A 29 -8.54 -0.26 -4.21
N ILE A 30 -8.86 0.86 -4.87
CA ILE A 30 -9.10 2.12 -4.14
C ILE A 30 -10.36 2.03 -3.29
N ALA A 31 -11.41 1.35 -3.74
CA ALA A 31 -12.62 1.13 -2.96
C ALA A 31 -12.34 0.28 -1.70
N ALA A 32 -11.56 -0.79 -1.84
CA ALA A 32 -11.13 -1.61 -0.70
C ALA A 32 -10.29 -0.80 0.31
N MET A 33 -9.33 -0.01 -0.17
CA MET A 33 -8.51 0.85 0.70
C MET A 33 -9.32 1.94 1.40
N ALA A 34 -10.33 2.50 0.74
CA ALA A 34 -11.23 3.49 1.35
C ALA A 34 -12.04 2.88 2.50
N LEU A 35 -12.55 1.65 2.32
CA LEU A 35 -13.26 0.94 3.38
C LEU A 35 -12.32 0.61 4.55
N ASP A 36 -11.12 0.11 4.28
CA ASP A 36 -10.10 -0.14 5.31
C ASP A 36 -9.79 1.11 6.11
N ASN A 37 -9.56 2.25 5.42
CA ASN A 37 -9.29 3.52 6.07
C ASN A 37 -10.44 3.96 6.98
N TYR A 38 -11.67 3.79 6.53
CA TYR A 38 -12.84 4.10 7.37
C TYR A 38 -12.85 3.27 8.67
N LEU A 39 -12.59 1.96 8.57
CA LEU A 39 -12.54 1.07 9.74
C LEU A 39 -11.34 1.40 10.66
N GLU A 40 -10.19 1.74 10.10
CA GLU A 40 -9.01 2.17 10.84
C GLU A 40 -9.30 3.44 11.66
N MET A 41 -9.86 4.46 11.02
CA MET A 41 -10.19 5.73 11.67
C MET A 41 -11.26 5.60 12.73
N ARG A 42 -12.25 4.70 12.52
CA ARG A 42 -13.34 4.49 13.45
C ARG A 42 -12.94 3.68 14.67
N GLU A 43 -12.11 2.64 14.50
CA GLU A 43 -11.92 1.61 15.53
C GLU A 43 -10.49 1.48 16.02
N ARG A 44 -9.49 1.67 15.14
CA ARG A 44 -8.10 1.28 15.43
C ARG A 44 -7.19 2.41 15.87
N VAL A 45 -7.49 3.65 15.47
CA VAL A 45 -6.58 4.80 15.68
C VAL A 45 -6.22 5.05 17.15
N VAL A 46 -7.08 4.67 18.08
CA VAL A 46 -6.87 4.84 19.53
C VAL A 46 -6.05 3.70 20.16
N HIS A 47 -5.83 2.60 19.46
CA HIS A 47 -5.14 1.45 20.02
C HIS A 47 -3.61 1.67 20.05
N PRO A 48 -2.93 1.48 21.20
CA PRO A 48 -1.49 1.68 21.31
C PRO A 48 -0.67 0.85 20.31
N LYS A 49 -1.09 -0.38 20.02
CA LYS A 49 -0.43 -1.23 19.02
C LYS A 49 -0.52 -0.65 17.61
N PHE A 50 -1.65 -0.09 17.23
CA PHE A 50 -1.81 0.59 15.96
C PHE A 50 -0.92 1.83 15.87
N GLN A 51 -0.87 2.64 16.94
CA GLN A 51 0.00 3.82 17.00
C GLN A 51 1.49 3.44 16.87
N LEU A 52 1.91 2.35 17.53
CA LEU A 52 3.27 1.83 17.39
C LEU A 52 3.57 1.37 15.94
N GLN A 53 2.62 0.69 15.28
CA GLN A 53 2.76 0.28 13.89
C GLN A 53 2.84 1.49 12.95
N GLN A 54 2.08 2.54 13.19
CA GLN A 54 2.17 3.78 12.43
C GLN A 54 3.53 4.48 12.63
N ALA A 55 4.01 4.57 13.87
CA ALA A 55 5.32 5.12 14.15
C ALA A 55 6.45 4.32 13.48
N LEU A 56 6.37 2.98 13.53
CA LEU A 56 7.31 2.11 12.83
C LEU A 56 7.24 2.27 11.31
N SER A 57 6.04 2.42 10.75
CA SER A 57 5.83 2.64 9.31
C SER A 57 6.57 3.89 8.83
N LEU A 58 6.45 5.01 9.54
CA LEU A 58 7.16 6.25 9.21
C LEU A 58 8.69 6.10 9.35
N GLU A 59 9.16 5.37 10.36
CA GLU A 59 10.59 5.13 10.54
C GLU A 59 11.16 4.21 9.45
N LEU A 60 10.40 3.22 8.98
CA LEU A 60 10.80 2.37 7.86
C LEU A 60 10.83 3.14 6.54
N GLU A 61 9.87 4.04 6.31
CA GLU A 61 9.89 4.95 5.15
C GLU A 61 11.16 5.82 5.17
N ARG A 62 11.49 6.41 6.31
CA ARG A 62 12.69 7.24 6.47
C ARG A 62 13.99 6.48 6.19
N ARG A 63 14.06 5.19 6.60
CA ARG A 63 15.27 4.35 6.47
C ARG A 63 15.38 3.68 5.11
N PHE A 64 14.27 3.36 4.48
CA PHE A 64 14.20 2.57 3.24
C PHE A 64 13.23 3.19 2.23
N PRO A 65 13.40 4.49 1.87
CA PRO A 65 12.43 5.21 1.05
C PRO A 65 12.23 4.58 -0.33
N GLU A 66 13.24 3.89 -0.86
CA GLU A 66 13.18 3.19 -2.13
C GLU A 66 12.36 1.89 -2.10
N ARG A 67 11.98 1.41 -0.89
CA ARG A 67 11.29 0.12 -0.71
C ARG A 67 10.01 0.21 0.12
N PHE A 68 10.02 1.08 1.11
CA PHE A 68 8.92 1.21 2.05
C PHE A 68 8.30 2.60 1.95
N ILE A 69 7.19 2.69 1.23
CA ILE A 69 6.32 3.87 1.20
C ILE A 69 5.00 3.44 1.81
N PRO A 70 4.51 4.07 2.90
CA PRO A 70 3.24 3.70 3.52
C PRO A 70 2.09 3.69 2.51
N ARG A 71 1.13 2.77 2.69
CA ARG A 71 0.02 2.55 1.74
C ARG A 71 -0.70 3.84 1.33
N TYR A 72 -1.05 4.67 2.30
CA TYR A 72 -1.77 5.91 2.00
C TYR A 72 -0.87 7.00 1.41
N SER A 73 0.43 6.98 1.73
CA SER A 73 1.42 7.85 1.05
C SER A 73 1.52 7.51 -0.44
N MET A 74 1.53 6.20 -0.79
CA MET A 74 1.48 5.78 -2.20
C MET A 74 0.24 6.33 -2.92
N VAL A 75 -0.94 6.26 -2.28
CA VAL A 75 -2.20 6.73 -2.87
C VAL A 75 -2.25 8.25 -3.01
N MET A 76 -1.75 8.99 -2.02
CA MET A 76 -1.90 10.44 -1.93
C MET A 76 -0.84 11.23 -2.67
N PHE A 77 0.40 10.71 -2.74
CA PHE A 77 1.55 11.50 -3.19
C PHE A 77 2.31 10.86 -4.37
N HIS A 78 2.00 9.60 -4.71
CA HIS A 78 2.70 8.84 -5.75
C HIS A 78 1.71 8.40 -6.84
N HIS A 79 1.25 9.36 -7.65
CA HIS A 79 0.26 9.11 -8.70
C HIS A 79 0.73 8.14 -9.81
N GLU A 80 2.05 7.92 -9.90
CA GLU A 80 2.69 6.94 -10.78
C GLU A 80 2.49 5.49 -10.30
N ILE A 81 2.19 5.28 -9.00
CA ILE A 81 1.95 3.95 -8.43
C ILE A 81 0.48 3.57 -8.61
N PRO A 82 0.17 2.49 -9.36
CA PRO A 82 -1.21 2.02 -9.51
C PRO A 82 -1.84 1.66 -8.16
N TYR A 83 -3.12 1.95 -7.97
CA TYR A 83 -3.84 1.65 -6.72
C TYR A 83 -3.83 0.15 -6.36
N ARG A 84 -3.86 -0.74 -7.35
CA ARG A 84 -3.67 -2.17 -7.14
C ARG A 84 -2.32 -2.46 -6.49
N THR A 85 -1.25 -1.87 -6.99
CA THR A 85 0.10 -2.02 -6.41
C THR A 85 0.15 -1.47 -4.98
N ALA A 86 -0.46 -0.31 -4.72
CA ALA A 86 -0.55 0.26 -3.37
C ALA A 86 -1.29 -0.67 -2.40
N LEU A 87 -2.38 -1.31 -2.82
CA LEU A 87 -3.11 -2.29 -2.02
C LEU A 87 -2.27 -3.53 -1.73
N GLU A 88 -1.68 -4.14 -2.77
CA GLU A 88 -0.85 -5.34 -2.66
C GLU A 88 0.35 -5.12 -1.73
N ARG A 89 1.10 -4.04 -1.94
CA ARG A 89 2.24 -3.67 -1.09
C ARG A 89 1.80 -3.32 0.33
N GLY A 90 0.71 -2.59 0.48
CA GLY A 90 0.15 -2.23 1.79
C GLY A 90 -0.25 -3.46 2.61
N THR A 91 -0.74 -4.52 1.98
CA THR A 91 -1.05 -5.80 2.65
C THR A 91 0.23 -6.46 3.18
N VAL A 92 1.30 -6.51 2.37
CA VAL A 92 2.61 -7.02 2.81
C VAL A 92 3.18 -6.18 3.94
N GLN A 93 3.09 -4.85 3.85
CA GLN A 93 3.54 -3.92 4.88
C GLN A 93 2.78 -4.10 6.19
N ALA A 94 1.46 -4.26 6.15
CA ALA A 94 0.64 -4.49 7.35
C ALA A 94 1.06 -5.77 8.08
N THR A 95 1.28 -6.86 7.35
CA THR A 95 1.79 -8.12 7.92
C THR A 95 3.17 -7.92 8.54
N LEU A 96 4.07 -7.27 7.83
CA LEU A 96 5.43 -6.97 8.31
C LEU A 96 5.40 -6.14 9.61
N LEU A 97 4.61 -5.07 9.65
CA LEU A 97 4.46 -4.23 10.83
C LEU A 97 3.90 -5.01 12.03
N ALA A 98 2.90 -5.87 11.81
CA ALA A 98 2.35 -6.72 12.86
C ALA A 98 3.40 -7.69 13.43
N GLU A 99 4.18 -8.34 12.57
CA GLU A 99 5.24 -9.27 12.98
C GLU A 99 6.37 -8.56 13.73
N LEU A 100 6.82 -7.39 13.26
CA LEU A 100 7.91 -6.62 13.89
C LEU A 100 7.52 -5.99 15.22
N THR A 101 6.23 -5.68 15.40
CA THR A 101 5.72 -5.10 16.65
C THR A 101 5.13 -6.13 17.60
N GLY A 102 5.12 -7.43 17.26
CA GLY A 102 4.43 -8.47 18.02
C GLY A 102 4.70 -8.42 19.53
N SER A 103 5.96 -8.40 19.93
CA SER A 103 6.40 -8.32 21.34
C SER A 103 6.85 -6.92 21.79
N ALA A 104 6.92 -5.94 20.87
CA ALA A 104 7.37 -4.59 21.18
C ALA A 104 6.25 -3.74 21.78
N SER A 105 6.60 -2.89 22.74
CA SER A 105 5.73 -1.87 23.32
C SER A 105 6.09 -0.46 22.84
N THR A 106 7.33 -0.25 22.44
CA THR A 106 7.87 1.02 21.95
C THR A 106 8.72 0.79 20.70
N LEU A 107 9.06 1.85 19.98
CA LEU A 107 9.97 1.76 18.83
C LEU A 107 11.37 1.27 19.21
N GLN A 108 11.81 1.53 20.43
CA GLN A 108 13.14 1.08 20.91
C GLN A 108 13.20 -0.44 21.08
N ASP A 109 12.07 -1.11 21.29
CA ASP A 109 11.98 -2.56 21.42
C ASP A 109 12.01 -3.28 20.07
N VAL A 110 11.91 -2.55 18.94
CA VAL A 110 11.88 -3.13 17.60
C VAL A 110 13.30 -3.50 17.16
N ASP A 111 13.48 -4.74 16.72
CA ASP A 111 14.71 -5.20 16.09
C ASP A 111 14.81 -4.64 14.64
N PHE A 112 15.55 -3.53 14.50
CA PHE A 112 15.74 -2.87 13.20
C PHE A 112 16.64 -3.62 12.24
N GLU A 113 17.52 -4.50 12.71
CA GLU A 113 18.29 -5.38 11.81
C GLU A 113 17.39 -6.42 11.17
N ARG A 114 16.49 -7.02 11.95
CA ARG A 114 15.44 -7.89 11.44
C ARG A 114 14.52 -7.12 10.49
N ALA A 115 14.08 -5.92 10.86
CA ALA A 115 13.23 -5.09 10.02
C ALA A 115 13.87 -4.81 8.65
N GLN A 116 15.16 -4.49 8.62
CA GLN A 116 15.91 -4.28 7.36
C GLN A 116 15.94 -5.53 6.48
N ARG A 117 16.21 -6.71 7.07
CA ARG A 117 16.21 -7.97 6.32
C ARG A 117 14.83 -8.26 5.71
N GLU A 118 13.79 -8.12 6.52
CA GLU A 118 12.41 -8.38 6.10
C GLU A 118 11.93 -7.39 5.02
N VAL A 119 12.22 -6.10 5.16
CA VAL A 119 11.90 -5.09 4.13
C VAL A 119 12.58 -5.44 2.81
N ARG A 120 13.87 -5.76 2.84
CA ARG A 120 14.61 -6.10 1.62
C ARG A 120 14.15 -7.38 0.95
N SER A 121 13.72 -8.38 1.74
CA SER A 121 13.27 -9.66 1.20
C SER A 121 11.84 -9.64 0.65
N ARG A 122 10.95 -8.84 1.25
CA ARG A 122 9.51 -8.86 0.91
C ARG A 122 9.06 -7.70 0.03
N LEU A 123 9.81 -6.59 0.00
CA LEU A 123 9.47 -5.39 -0.75
C LEU A 123 10.55 -5.09 -1.79
N ALA A 124 10.21 -5.27 -3.06
CA ALA A 124 11.07 -4.83 -4.16
C ALA A 124 11.26 -3.31 -4.12
N ALA A 125 12.39 -2.81 -4.58
CA ALA A 125 12.55 -1.37 -4.76
C ALA A 125 11.57 -0.85 -5.81
N PHE A 126 11.11 0.38 -5.63
CA PHE A 126 10.40 1.09 -6.68
C PHE A 126 11.40 1.47 -7.78
N ALA A 127 10.94 1.42 -9.03
CA ALA A 127 11.75 1.77 -10.19
C ALA A 127 11.93 3.30 -10.30
#